data_303823abbb9d672abf421a9d2c15eee5
#
_entry.id   303823abbb9d672abf421a9d2c15eee5
#
_cell.length_a   1.000
_cell.length_b   1.000
_cell.length_c   1.000
_cell.angle_alpha   90.00
_cell.angle_beta   90.00
_cell.angle_gamma   90.00
#
_symmetry.space_group_name_H-M   'P 1'
#
loop_
_entity.id
_entity.type
_entity.pdbx_description
1 polymer ?
#
loop_
_entity_poly.entity_id
_entity_poly.type
_entity_poly.pdbx_seq_one_letter_code
_entity_poly.pdbx_strand_id
1 'polypeptide(L)'
;MGFANNCTLAIMQPYFFPYWGHFCLIASTQAWVVFDTPQYTPRSWMNRNRILHAREGWQYLTVPLSNSSINISIKDVLLVSRKKSAQALSSKLEHYRKRAPFFNKCMAVFETAFNSVQDDRLVSLNIATLATVCNYLEIPFNYRIASELNLKLPGSLRSGQWAPNIAERLGAHTYINPINGNALFDTSEFSEAGVSLSFLEHDQLSYACNGYEFQTSLSIIDAMMWLSPSKLSEVIHTKYSIRQENL
;
A
#
# COMPACT_ATOMS: atom_id res chain seq x y z
N MET A 1 -10.88 14.03 -15.90
CA MET A 1 -10.09 15.12 -15.24
C MET A 1 -8.76 14.51 -14.81
N GLY A 2 -7.64 15.03 -15.33
CA GLY A 2 -6.27 14.61 -14.98
C GLY A 2 -5.85 15.10 -13.57
N PHE A 3 -4.71 14.62 -13.08
CA PHE A 3 -3.97 15.29 -12.01
C PHE A 3 -3.38 16.61 -12.51
N ALA A 4 -2.76 17.39 -11.63
CA ALA A 4 -2.03 18.58 -12.05
C ALA A 4 -0.95 18.20 -13.10
N ASN A 5 -0.75 19.03 -14.11
CA ASN A 5 0.32 18.83 -15.09
C ASN A 5 1.68 18.78 -14.37
N ASN A 6 2.59 17.95 -14.87
CA ASN A 6 3.91 17.71 -14.28
C ASN A 6 3.92 17.05 -12.90
N CYS A 7 2.91 16.25 -12.55
CA CYS A 7 2.91 15.54 -11.28
C CYS A 7 3.77 14.27 -11.30
N THR A 8 4.26 13.91 -10.10
CA THR A 8 4.83 12.59 -9.83
C THR A 8 3.71 11.60 -9.50
N LEU A 9 3.72 10.43 -10.12
CA LEU A 9 2.67 9.42 -10.02
C LEU A 9 3.23 8.07 -9.56
N ALA A 10 2.51 7.39 -8.67
CA ALA A 10 2.65 5.96 -8.45
C ALA A 10 1.36 5.22 -8.78
N ILE A 11 1.48 3.99 -9.26
CA ILE A 11 0.37 3.09 -9.60
C ILE A 11 0.61 1.77 -8.89
N MET A 12 -0.19 1.45 -7.89
CA MET A 12 0.01 0.27 -7.07
C MET A 12 -1.29 -0.47 -6.80
N GLN A 13 -1.20 -1.80 -6.76
CA GLN A 13 -2.29 -2.61 -6.24
C GLN A 13 -2.57 -2.23 -4.78
N PRO A 14 -3.84 -2.25 -4.34
CA PRO A 14 -4.21 -1.90 -2.98
C PRO A 14 -3.80 -3.02 -2.01
N TYR A 15 -2.80 -2.78 -1.16
CA TYR A 15 -2.34 -3.73 -0.16
C TYR A 15 -2.93 -3.43 1.22
N PHE A 16 -3.18 -4.50 1.98
CA PHE A 16 -3.74 -4.44 3.33
C PHE A 16 -2.66 -4.03 4.35
N PHE A 17 -2.78 -2.84 4.94
CA PHE A 17 -1.80 -2.28 5.86
C PHE A 17 -0.35 -2.61 5.46
N PRO A 18 0.11 -2.14 4.30
CA PRO A 18 1.43 -2.50 3.78
C PRO A 18 2.55 -2.09 4.73
N TYR A 19 3.77 -2.55 4.44
CA TYR A 19 4.95 -2.17 5.22
C TYR A 19 5.32 -0.69 4.97
N TRP A 20 6.16 -0.13 5.83
CA TRP A 20 6.52 1.29 5.84
C TRP A 20 7.07 1.84 4.52
N GLY A 21 7.84 1.04 3.74
CA GLY A 21 8.37 1.46 2.44
C GLY A 21 7.27 1.78 1.40
N HIS A 22 6.08 1.21 1.54
CA HIS A 22 4.93 1.59 0.71
C HIS A 22 4.48 3.03 1.00
N PHE A 23 4.58 3.47 2.26
CA PHE A 23 4.28 4.84 2.67
C PHE A 23 5.39 5.82 2.27
N CYS A 24 6.65 5.38 2.15
CA CYS A 24 7.70 6.18 1.51
C CYS A 24 7.33 6.52 0.05
N LEU A 25 6.81 5.55 -0.69
CA LEU A 25 6.35 5.78 -2.06
C LEU A 25 5.16 6.75 -2.10
N ILE A 26 4.18 6.62 -1.19
CA ILE A 26 3.08 7.58 -1.10
C ILE A 26 3.60 8.98 -0.80
N ALA A 27 4.49 9.13 0.18
CA ALA A 27 5.06 10.42 0.58
C ALA A 27 5.92 11.07 -0.52
N SER A 28 6.50 10.26 -1.43
CA SER A 28 7.33 10.75 -2.53
C SER A 28 6.55 11.14 -3.79
N THR A 29 5.22 10.91 -3.82
CA THR A 29 4.40 11.15 -5.01
C THR A 29 3.27 12.15 -4.74
N GLN A 30 2.93 12.93 -5.76
CA GLN A 30 1.84 13.90 -5.70
C GLN A 30 0.48 13.30 -6.06
N ALA A 31 0.51 12.17 -6.77
CA ALA A 31 -0.67 11.48 -7.26
C ALA A 31 -0.50 9.96 -7.11
N TRP A 32 -1.60 9.29 -6.83
CA TRP A 32 -1.64 7.85 -6.63
C TRP A 32 -2.78 7.20 -7.39
N VAL A 33 -2.50 6.12 -8.12
CA VAL A 33 -3.55 5.29 -8.71
C VAL A 33 -3.63 3.97 -7.97
N VAL A 34 -4.78 3.71 -7.38
CA VAL A 34 -5.15 2.40 -6.83
C VAL A 34 -5.45 1.48 -8.00
N PHE A 35 -4.55 0.55 -8.29
CA PHE A 35 -4.62 -0.31 -9.46
C PHE A 35 -5.44 -1.58 -9.15
N ASP A 36 -6.74 -1.48 -9.30
CA ASP A 36 -7.73 -2.49 -8.92
C ASP A 36 -8.29 -3.30 -10.11
N THR A 37 -7.93 -2.94 -11.32
CA THR A 37 -8.42 -3.59 -12.55
C THR A 37 -7.75 -4.92 -12.88
N PRO A 38 -6.47 -5.20 -12.48
CA PRO A 38 -5.85 -6.49 -12.73
C PRO A 38 -6.54 -7.64 -12.03
N GLN A 39 -6.16 -8.84 -12.46
CA GLN A 39 -6.57 -10.10 -11.86
C GLN A 39 -6.07 -10.21 -10.41
N TYR A 40 -6.94 -10.70 -9.52
CA TYR A 40 -6.57 -10.95 -8.13
C TYR A 40 -5.59 -12.12 -8.02
N THR A 41 -4.55 -11.93 -7.22
CA THR A 41 -3.60 -12.99 -6.89
C THR A 41 -3.86 -13.51 -5.48
N PRO A 42 -4.28 -14.78 -5.31
CA PRO A 42 -4.49 -15.37 -4.00
C PRO A 42 -3.22 -15.35 -3.14
N ARG A 43 -3.41 -15.24 -1.83
CA ARG A 43 -2.32 -15.21 -0.85
C ARG A 43 -1.31 -14.06 -1.04
N SER A 44 -1.74 -12.98 -1.70
CA SER A 44 -0.94 -11.76 -1.88
C SER A 44 -1.05 -10.83 -0.67
N TRP A 45 -0.33 -9.72 -0.73
CA TRP A 45 -0.39 -8.66 0.29
C TRP A 45 -1.71 -7.87 0.27
N MET A 46 -2.62 -8.15 -0.66
CA MET A 46 -3.92 -7.50 -0.75
C MET A 46 -4.85 -7.88 0.41
N ASN A 47 -4.84 -9.15 0.85
CA ASN A 47 -5.73 -9.58 1.93
C ASN A 47 -5.01 -10.02 3.20
N ARG A 48 -3.68 -9.87 3.27
CA ARG A 48 -2.92 -10.23 4.48
C ARG A 48 -1.63 -9.44 4.57
N ASN A 49 -1.13 -9.33 5.79
CA ASN A 49 0.22 -8.83 6.03
C ASN A 49 0.81 -9.52 7.27
N ARG A 50 2.11 -9.31 7.54
CA ARG A 50 2.82 -9.91 8.65
C ARG A 50 2.87 -8.95 9.83
N ILE A 51 2.70 -9.50 11.03
CA ILE A 51 2.90 -8.82 12.31
C ILE A 51 3.75 -9.73 13.21
N LEU A 52 4.33 -9.24 14.27
CA LEU A 52 5.01 -10.09 15.25
C LEU A 52 4.06 -11.15 15.78
N HIS A 53 4.58 -12.34 16.01
CA HIS A 53 3.83 -13.39 16.69
C HIS A 53 3.95 -13.24 18.21
N ALA A 54 2.94 -13.65 18.96
CA ALA A 54 2.88 -13.47 20.41
C ALA A 54 4.02 -14.17 21.19
N ARG A 55 4.65 -15.18 20.60
CA ARG A 55 5.74 -15.97 21.19
C ARG A 55 7.07 -15.71 20.48
N GLU A 56 7.15 -16.05 19.20
CA GLU A 56 8.38 -16.02 18.41
C GLU A 56 8.09 -15.77 16.94
N GLY A 57 8.97 -15.00 16.27
CA GLY A 57 8.89 -14.69 14.84
C GLY A 57 7.68 -13.84 14.49
N TRP A 58 7.04 -14.15 13.37
CA TRP A 58 5.90 -13.40 12.84
C TRP A 58 4.70 -14.30 12.50
N GLN A 59 3.53 -13.69 12.33
CA GLN A 59 2.29 -14.34 11.90
C GLN A 59 1.55 -13.48 10.87
N TYR A 60 0.66 -14.12 10.10
CA TYR A 60 -0.22 -13.38 9.22
C TYR A 60 -1.42 -12.77 9.96
N LEU A 61 -1.65 -11.50 9.67
CA LEU A 61 -2.91 -10.82 9.88
C LEU A 61 -3.70 -10.91 8.56
N THR A 62 -4.69 -11.81 8.47
CA THR A 62 -5.37 -12.16 7.22
C THR A 62 -6.85 -11.83 7.26
N VAL A 63 -7.30 -11.04 6.29
CA VAL A 63 -8.72 -10.74 6.05
C VAL A 63 -9.35 -11.91 5.29
N PRO A 64 -10.39 -12.57 5.83
CA PRO A 64 -11.11 -13.64 5.14
C PRO A 64 -11.91 -13.12 3.95
N LEU A 65 -11.80 -13.80 2.81
CA LEU A 65 -12.50 -13.44 1.56
C LEU A 65 -13.61 -14.43 1.27
N SER A 66 -14.74 -13.93 0.76
CA SER A 66 -15.87 -14.75 0.31
C SER A 66 -15.70 -15.26 -1.11
N ASN A 67 -14.97 -14.51 -1.94
CA ASN A 67 -14.55 -14.91 -3.27
C ASN A 67 -13.08 -14.57 -3.45
N SER A 68 -12.29 -15.49 -3.91
CA SER A 68 -10.83 -15.33 -4.09
C SER A 68 -10.31 -16.12 -5.28
N SER A 69 -11.15 -16.30 -6.29
CA SER A 69 -10.79 -16.95 -7.54
C SER A 69 -9.74 -16.11 -8.28
N ILE A 70 -8.79 -16.79 -8.92
CA ILE A 70 -7.84 -16.15 -9.83
C ILE A 70 -8.49 -15.55 -11.09
N ASN A 71 -9.78 -15.84 -11.33
CA ASN A 71 -10.51 -15.38 -12.51
C ASN A 71 -11.26 -14.06 -12.28
N ILE A 72 -11.12 -13.44 -11.11
CA ILE A 72 -11.78 -12.17 -10.80
C ILE A 72 -10.79 -11.02 -10.75
N SER A 73 -11.24 -9.81 -11.05
CA SER A 73 -10.46 -8.59 -10.86
C SER A 73 -10.34 -8.23 -9.38
N ILE A 74 -9.28 -7.52 -9.01
CA ILE A 74 -9.07 -7.04 -7.63
C ILE A 74 -10.28 -6.27 -7.13
N LYS A 75 -10.89 -5.42 -7.98
CA LYS A 75 -12.08 -4.61 -7.66
C LYS A 75 -13.31 -5.43 -7.25
N ASP A 76 -13.38 -6.69 -7.68
CA ASP A 76 -14.55 -7.57 -7.47
C ASP A 76 -14.37 -8.52 -6.28
N VAL A 77 -13.22 -8.43 -5.57
CA VAL A 77 -12.94 -9.25 -4.39
C VAL A 77 -13.75 -8.77 -3.20
N LEU A 78 -14.45 -9.70 -2.54
CA LEU A 78 -15.30 -9.42 -1.39
C LEU A 78 -14.78 -10.08 -0.12
N LEU A 79 -14.98 -9.40 0.99
CA LEU A 79 -14.76 -9.92 2.34
C LEU A 79 -15.89 -10.89 2.71
N VAL A 80 -15.61 -11.86 3.59
CA VAL A 80 -16.69 -12.66 4.21
C VAL A 80 -17.59 -11.77 5.06
N SER A 81 -17.01 -10.88 5.84
CA SER A 81 -17.70 -9.87 6.64
C SER A 81 -16.66 -8.91 7.19
N ARG A 82 -16.80 -7.64 6.92
CA ARG A 82 -15.94 -6.58 7.46
C ARG A 82 -15.96 -6.56 8.99
N LYS A 83 -17.15 -6.61 9.61
CA LYS A 83 -17.31 -6.57 11.06
C LYS A 83 -16.65 -7.76 11.76
N LYS A 84 -16.87 -8.99 11.26
CA LYS A 84 -16.24 -10.19 11.82
C LYS A 84 -14.73 -10.18 11.61
N SER A 85 -14.27 -9.70 10.47
CA SER A 85 -12.84 -9.53 10.18
C SER A 85 -12.19 -8.55 11.15
N ALA A 86 -12.79 -7.37 11.36
CA ALA A 86 -12.29 -6.38 12.32
C ALA A 86 -12.12 -6.99 13.72
N GLN A 87 -13.13 -7.70 14.22
CA GLN A 87 -13.08 -8.33 15.54
C GLN A 87 -12.00 -9.42 15.65
N ALA A 88 -11.92 -10.31 14.65
CA ALA A 88 -10.94 -11.39 14.67
C ALA A 88 -9.50 -10.87 14.57
N LEU A 89 -9.27 -9.84 13.74
CA LEU A 89 -7.96 -9.26 13.55
C LEU A 89 -7.54 -8.39 14.75
N SER A 90 -8.47 -7.64 15.35
CA SER A 90 -8.24 -6.91 16.60
C SER A 90 -7.80 -7.86 17.72
N SER A 91 -8.46 -9.01 17.87
CA SER A 91 -8.07 -10.03 18.86
C SER A 91 -6.65 -10.56 18.63
N LYS A 92 -6.20 -10.66 17.39
CA LYS A 92 -4.81 -11.03 17.08
C LYS A 92 -3.79 -9.96 17.46
N LEU A 93 -4.19 -8.70 17.54
CA LEU A 93 -3.32 -7.57 17.92
C LEU A 93 -3.22 -7.40 19.45
N GLU A 94 -4.09 -8.05 20.24
CA GLU A 94 -4.13 -7.88 21.70
C GLU A 94 -2.83 -8.21 22.43
N HIS A 95 -1.98 -9.09 21.86
CA HIS A 95 -0.71 -9.44 22.50
C HIS A 95 0.27 -8.24 22.59
N TYR A 96 0.11 -7.20 21.77
CA TYR A 96 0.90 -5.96 21.87
C TYR A 96 0.51 -5.09 23.06
N ARG A 97 -0.73 -5.20 23.57
CA ARG A 97 -1.34 -4.27 24.57
C ARG A 97 -0.43 -3.94 25.76
N LYS A 98 0.23 -4.95 26.31
CA LYS A 98 1.04 -4.79 27.53
C LYS A 98 2.47 -4.29 27.27
N ARG A 99 2.91 -4.29 26.02
CA ARG A 99 4.32 -4.08 25.66
C ARG A 99 4.56 -2.91 24.72
N ALA A 100 3.64 -2.69 23.80
CA ALA A 100 3.78 -1.67 22.77
C ALA A 100 3.31 -0.29 23.30
N PRO A 101 4.20 0.73 23.29
CA PRO A 101 3.88 2.04 23.87
C PRO A 101 2.77 2.78 23.12
N PHE A 102 2.56 2.48 21.84
CA PHE A 102 1.56 3.16 21.01
C PHE A 102 0.37 2.27 20.66
N PHE A 103 0.16 1.17 21.42
CA PHE A 103 -0.93 0.22 21.16
C PHE A 103 -2.29 0.90 20.97
N ASN A 104 -2.72 1.74 21.91
CA ASN A 104 -4.05 2.37 21.85
C ASN A 104 -4.21 3.29 20.63
N LYS A 105 -3.16 4.03 20.24
CA LYS A 105 -3.17 4.88 19.05
C LYS A 105 -3.25 4.04 17.78
N CYS A 106 -2.47 2.97 17.70
CA CYS A 106 -2.49 2.05 16.56
C CYS A 106 -3.85 1.36 16.41
N MET A 107 -4.45 0.91 17.53
CA MET A 107 -5.79 0.31 17.51
C MET A 107 -6.87 1.30 17.07
N ALA A 108 -6.78 2.57 17.47
CA ALA A 108 -7.70 3.60 16.99
C ALA A 108 -7.62 3.79 15.47
N VAL A 109 -6.41 3.78 14.89
CA VAL A 109 -6.21 3.81 13.42
C VAL A 109 -6.80 2.58 12.76
N PHE A 110 -6.54 1.38 13.32
CA PHE A 110 -7.10 0.12 12.82
C PHE A 110 -8.63 0.15 12.81
N GLU A 111 -9.26 0.51 13.92
CA GLU A 111 -10.71 0.58 14.06
C GLU A 111 -11.32 1.63 13.12
N THR A 112 -10.70 2.80 13.00
CA THR A 112 -11.13 3.85 12.08
C THR A 112 -11.14 3.35 10.63
N ALA A 113 -10.10 2.63 10.19
CA ALA A 113 -10.04 2.08 8.85
C ALA A 113 -11.21 1.12 8.57
N PHE A 114 -11.51 0.21 9.50
CA PHE A 114 -12.63 -0.72 9.33
C PHE A 114 -14.02 -0.06 9.43
N ASN A 115 -14.16 0.99 10.23
CA ASN A 115 -15.42 1.69 10.43
C ASN A 115 -15.76 2.70 9.33
N SER A 116 -14.76 3.22 8.63
CA SER A 116 -14.97 4.17 7.54
C SER A 116 -15.52 3.56 6.25
N VAL A 117 -15.43 2.24 6.10
CA VAL A 117 -15.91 1.52 4.92
C VAL A 117 -17.39 1.16 5.08
N GLN A 118 -18.19 1.31 4.01
CA GLN A 118 -19.62 1.03 4.01
C GLN A 118 -19.99 -0.27 3.28
N ASP A 119 -19.07 -0.84 2.50
CA ASP A 119 -19.26 -2.08 1.74
C ASP A 119 -18.32 -3.20 2.22
N ASP A 120 -18.41 -4.37 1.63
CA ASP A 120 -17.54 -5.52 1.91
C ASP A 120 -16.51 -5.75 0.77
N ARG A 121 -16.15 -4.72 -0.02
CA ARG A 121 -15.10 -4.83 -1.03
C ARG A 121 -13.72 -4.76 -0.40
N LEU A 122 -12.82 -5.65 -0.83
CA LEU A 122 -11.42 -5.64 -0.37
C LEU A 122 -10.71 -4.33 -0.75
N VAL A 123 -10.98 -3.80 -1.93
CA VAL A 123 -10.42 -2.52 -2.39
C VAL A 123 -10.81 -1.38 -1.48
N SER A 124 -12.07 -1.26 -1.10
CA SER A 124 -12.56 -0.23 -0.20
C SER A 124 -11.87 -0.29 1.17
N LEU A 125 -11.72 -1.51 1.73
CA LEU A 125 -10.99 -1.70 2.98
C LEU A 125 -9.52 -1.29 2.84
N ASN A 126 -8.84 -1.71 1.77
CA ASN A 126 -7.43 -1.41 1.59
C ASN A 126 -7.17 0.09 1.39
N ILE A 127 -8.01 0.79 0.63
CA ILE A 127 -7.97 2.25 0.50
C ILE A 127 -8.15 2.90 1.88
N ALA A 128 -9.12 2.44 2.66
CA ALA A 128 -9.35 2.96 4.01
C ALA A 128 -8.14 2.74 4.93
N THR A 129 -7.47 1.58 4.85
CA THR A 129 -6.24 1.33 5.63
C THR A 129 -5.12 2.29 5.25
N LEU A 130 -4.90 2.53 3.95
CA LEU A 130 -3.91 3.48 3.46
C LEU A 130 -4.25 4.91 3.90
N ALA A 131 -5.48 5.36 3.65
CA ALA A 131 -5.92 6.71 3.97
C ALA A 131 -5.86 7.02 5.48
N THR A 132 -6.27 6.07 6.32
CA THR A 132 -6.26 6.26 7.78
C THR A 132 -4.84 6.30 8.34
N VAL A 133 -3.93 5.45 7.82
CA VAL A 133 -2.51 5.51 8.20
C VAL A 133 -1.87 6.81 7.70
N CYS A 134 -2.13 7.22 6.47
CA CYS A 134 -1.63 8.48 5.93
C CYS A 134 -2.10 9.68 6.76
N ASN A 135 -3.38 9.71 7.14
CA ASN A 135 -3.91 10.75 8.02
C ASN A 135 -3.24 10.74 9.41
N TYR A 136 -3.01 9.56 10.01
CA TYR A 136 -2.32 9.43 11.29
C TYR A 136 -0.88 9.91 11.25
N LEU A 137 -0.20 9.78 10.11
CA LEU A 137 1.19 10.17 9.89
C LEU A 137 1.35 11.53 9.19
N GLU A 138 0.24 12.24 8.95
CA GLU A 138 0.20 13.53 8.26
C GLU A 138 0.82 13.50 6.85
N ILE A 139 0.63 12.37 6.13
CA ILE A 139 1.08 12.17 4.75
C ILE A 139 -0.07 12.50 3.80
N PRO A 140 0.09 13.42 2.84
CA PRO A 140 -0.91 13.66 1.81
C PRO A 140 -1.15 12.39 0.97
N PHE A 141 -2.40 11.98 0.81
CA PHE A 141 -2.77 10.82 0.01
C PHE A 141 -3.83 11.19 -1.03
N ASN A 142 -3.35 11.71 -2.17
CA ASN A 142 -4.18 12.11 -3.29
C ASN A 142 -4.34 10.93 -4.27
N TYR A 143 -5.38 10.14 -4.10
CA TYR A 143 -5.58 8.91 -4.88
C TYR A 143 -6.78 8.97 -5.83
N ARG A 144 -6.73 8.12 -6.85
CA ARG A 144 -7.84 7.76 -7.73
C ARG A 144 -7.86 6.25 -7.92
N ILE A 145 -9.04 5.69 -8.22
CA ILE A 145 -9.22 4.26 -8.44
C ILE A 145 -9.22 4.00 -9.94
N ALA A 146 -8.37 3.08 -10.40
CA ALA A 146 -8.16 2.84 -11.82
C ALA A 146 -9.45 2.45 -12.55
N SER A 147 -10.30 1.63 -11.93
CA SER A 147 -11.58 1.21 -12.51
C SER A 147 -12.59 2.36 -12.67
N GLU A 148 -12.43 3.46 -11.93
CA GLU A 148 -13.32 4.64 -12.00
C GLU A 148 -12.83 5.69 -13.00
N LEU A 149 -11.58 5.58 -13.48
CA LEU A 149 -10.98 6.59 -14.35
C LEU A 149 -11.47 6.52 -15.82
N ASN A 150 -12.17 5.44 -16.20
CA ASN A 150 -12.64 5.23 -17.59
C ASN A 150 -11.54 5.44 -18.65
N LEU A 151 -10.33 5.02 -18.35
CA LEU A 151 -9.18 5.16 -19.25
C LEU A 151 -9.39 4.27 -20.48
N LYS A 152 -9.34 4.86 -21.66
CA LYS A 152 -9.35 4.13 -22.93
C LYS A 152 -7.97 3.54 -23.20
N LEU A 153 -7.66 2.44 -22.52
CA LEU A 153 -6.40 1.73 -22.67
C LEU A 153 -6.48 0.73 -23.83
N PRO A 154 -5.35 0.38 -24.49
CA PRO A 154 -5.30 -0.69 -25.49
C PRO A 154 -5.85 -2.01 -24.93
N GLY A 155 -6.51 -2.81 -25.76
CA GLY A 155 -7.20 -4.03 -25.33
C GLY A 155 -6.29 -5.16 -24.84
N SER A 156 -4.99 -5.12 -25.18
CA SER A 156 -4.01 -6.13 -24.76
C SER A 156 -2.71 -5.45 -24.35
N LEU A 157 -2.53 -5.25 -23.04
CA LEU A 157 -1.29 -4.73 -22.45
C LEU A 157 -0.56 -5.83 -21.69
N ARG A 158 0.76 -5.96 -21.90
CA ARG A 158 1.63 -6.74 -21.02
C ARG A 158 1.72 -6.05 -19.65
N SER A 159 2.14 -6.79 -18.62
CA SER A 159 2.17 -6.28 -17.24
C SER A 159 2.94 -4.96 -17.09
N GLY A 160 4.10 -4.81 -17.76
CA GLY A 160 4.89 -3.58 -17.71
C GLY A 160 4.29 -2.38 -18.44
N GLN A 161 3.38 -2.61 -19.39
CA GLN A 161 2.82 -1.56 -20.24
C GLN A 161 1.67 -0.77 -19.60
N TRP A 162 1.10 -1.28 -18.52
CA TRP A 162 0.01 -0.57 -17.83
C TRP A 162 0.45 0.77 -17.28
N ALA A 163 1.62 0.82 -16.64
CA ALA A 163 2.11 2.02 -15.97
C ALA A 163 2.38 3.19 -16.93
N PRO A 164 3.17 3.07 -18.01
CA PRO A 164 3.40 4.17 -18.95
C PRO A 164 2.10 4.62 -19.61
N ASN A 165 1.22 3.69 -20.03
CA ASN A 165 -0.06 4.02 -20.65
C ASN A 165 -1.02 4.78 -19.71
N ILE A 166 -1.08 4.41 -18.43
CA ILE A 166 -1.90 5.13 -17.44
C ILE A 166 -1.29 6.49 -17.13
N ALA A 167 0.03 6.56 -16.93
CA ALA A 167 0.74 7.79 -16.62
C ALA A 167 0.59 8.85 -17.72
N GLU A 168 0.77 8.47 -18.98
CA GLU A 168 0.54 9.32 -20.15
C GLU A 168 -0.88 9.91 -20.15
N ARG A 169 -1.91 9.06 -20.01
CA ARG A 169 -3.31 9.50 -20.04
C ARG A 169 -3.71 10.39 -18.87
N LEU A 170 -3.00 10.29 -17.77
CA LEU A 170 -3.21 11.15 -16.61
C LEU A 170 -2.36 12.42 -16.65
N GLY A 171 -1.47 12.58 -17.65
CA GLY A 171 -0.60 13.72 -17.80
C GLY A 171 0.51 13.77 -16.75
N ALA A 172 0.92 12.62 -16.22
CA ALA A 172 2.04 12.55 -15.28
C ALA A 172 3.37 12.79 -16.01
N HIS A 173 4.27 13.54 -15.38
CA HIS A 173 5.62 13.76 -15.89
C HIS A 173 6.58 12.65 -15.45
N THR A 174 6.45 12.18 -14.24
CA THR A 174 7.32 11.16 -13.67
C THR A 174 6.48 10.04 -13.04
N TYR A 175 6.82 8.81 -13.37
CA TYR A 175 6.32 7.62 -12.71
C TYR A 175 7.37 7.07 -11.75
N ILE A 176 6.99 6.82 -10.51
CA ILE A 176 7.88 6.27 -9.48
C ILE A 176 7.35 4.89 -9.06
N ASN A 177 8.24 3.90 -9.08
CA ASN A 177 7.93 2.53 -8.63
C ASN A 177 8.96 2.06 -7.58
N PRO A 178 8.61 1.12 -6.69
CA PRO A 178 9.62 0.48 -5.84
C PRO A 178 10.68 -0.24 -6.68
N ILE A 179 11.95 -0.17 -6.26
CA ILE A 179 13.10 -0.76 -7.00
C ILE A 179 12.92 -2.24 -7.31
N ASN A 180 12.22 -2.99 -6.47
CA ASN A 180 11.95 -4.41 -6.69
C ASN A 180 11.08 -4.71 -7.92
N GLY A 181 10.45 -3.70 -8.51
CA GLY A 181 9.66 -3.81 -9.73
C GLY A 181 10.42 -3.46 -11.00
N ASN A 182 11.72 -3.12 -10.94
CA ASN A 182 12.48 -2.63 -12.09
C ASN A 182 12.47 -3.59 -13.29
N ALA A 183 12.60 -4.90 -13.05
CA ALA A 183 12.59 -5.92 -14.10
C ALA A 183 11.26 -6.03 -14.88
N LEU A 184 10.20 -5.38 -14.40
CA LEU A 184 8.90 -5.37 -15.06
C LEU A 184 8.83 -4.39 -16.23
N PHE A 185 9.64 -3.32 -16.21
CA PHE A 185 9.49 -2.16 -17.06
C PHE A 185 10.56 -2.08 -18.13
N ASP A 186 10.15 -1.62 -19.30
CA ASP A 186 11.01 -1.20 -20.41
C ASP A 186 11.04 0.33 -20.42
N THR A 187 12.25 0.92 -20.29
CA THR A 187 12.44 2.38 -20.29
C THR A 187 11.99 3.04 -21.58
N SER A 188 12.12 2.34 -22.72
CA SER A 188 11.68 2.86 -24.02
C SER A 188 10.17 3.11 -24.07
N GLU A 189 9.35 2.26 -23.45
CA GLU A 189 7.90 2.42 -23.39
C GLU A 189 7.49 3.68 -22.59
N PHE A 190 8.26 4.05 -21.57
CA PHE A 190 8.06 5.30 -20.82
C PHE A 190 8.48 6.52 -21.61
N SER A 191 9.59 6.43 -22.35
CA SER A 191 10.07 7.51 -23.21
C SER A 191 9.08 7.82 -24.32
N GLU A 192 8.55 6.78 -24.97
CA GLU A 192 7.50 6.91 -26.01
C GLU A 192 6.23 7.57 -25.45
N ALA A 193 5.90 7.31 -24.19
CA ALA A 193 4.80 7.93 -23.47
C ALA A 193 5.11 9.36 -22.97
N GLY A 194 6.35 9.86 -23.12
CA GLY A 194 6.78 11.15 -22.58
C GLY A 194 6.82 11.22 -21.05
N VAL A 195 7.02 10.08 -20.39
CA VAL A 195 7.03 9.95 -18.92
C VAL A 195 8.41 9.52 -18.44
N SER A 196 8.98 10.20 -17.47
CA SER A 196 10.23 9.80 -16.84
C SER A 196 9.99 8.62 -15.88
N LEU A 197 10.78 7.55 -16.00
CA LEU A 197 10.75 6.41 -15.07
C LEU A 197 11.75 6.62 -13.95
N SER A 198 11.32 6.43 -12.71
CA SER A 198 12.17 6.49 -11.53
C SER A 198 11.85 5.34 -10.57
N PHE A 199 12.84 4.95 -9.79
CA PHE A 199 12.70 3.93 -8.77
C PHE A 199 13.00 4.46 -7.39
N LEU A 200 12.15 4.09 -6.44
CA LEU A 200 12.35 4.36 -5.03
C LEU A 200 13.01 3.15 -4.37
N GLU A 201 14.11 3.40 -3.71
CA GLU A 201 14.79 2.46 -2.82
C GLU A 201 14.76 3.01 -1.39
N HIS A 202 14.41 2.19 -0.41
CA HIS A 202 14.36 2.60 0.99
C HIS A 202 15.38 1.82 1.81
N ASP A 203 15.91 2.46 2.85
CA ASP A 203 16.79 1.85 3.83
C ASP A 203 16.09 0.71 4.60
N GLN A 204 16.83 -0.02 5.40
CA GLN A 204 16.23 -0.91 6.39
C GLN A 204 15.76 -0.11 7.61
N LEU A 205 14.52 -0.32 8.00
CA LEU A 205 13.97 0.21 9.24
C LEU A 205 14.09 -0.84 10.34
N SER A 206 14.71 -0.46 11.46
CA SER A 206 14.75 -1.25 12.69
C SER A 206 14.29 -0.43 13.88
N TYR A 207 13.63 -1.08 14.83
CA TYR A 207 13.14 -0.46 16.08
C TYR A 207 13.10 -1.49 17.21
N ALA A 208 13.15 -1.01 18.45
CA ALA A 208 13.08 -1.88 19.61
C ALA A 208 11.65 -2.42 19.80
N CYS A 209 11.55 -3.72 19.99
CA CYS A 209 10.29 -4.43 20.24
C CYS A 209 10.34 -5.07 21.62
N ASN A 210 9.98 -4.35 22.68
CA ASN A 210 10.11 -4.82 24.07
C ASN A 210 9.50 -6.21 24.29
N GLY A 211 10.39 -7.19 24.53
CA GLY A 211 10.00 -8.58 24.77
C GLY A 211 9.64 -9.39 23.52
N TYR A 212 10.01 -8.89 22.33
CA TYR A 212 9.96 -9.63 21.06
C TYR A 212 11.29 -9.48 20.34
N GLU A 213 11.62 -10.48 19.51
CA GLU A 213 12.70 -10.37 18.55
C GLU A 213 12.20 -9.57 17.32
N PHE A 214 12.98 -8.56 16.94
CA PHE A 214 12.65 -7.75 15.76
C PHE A 214 12.60 -8.59 14.48
N GLN A 215 11.58 -8.34 13.66
CA GLN A 215 11.40 -8.94 12.35
C GLN A 215 11.32 -7.87 11.27
N THR A 216 11.96 -8.08 10.13
CA THR A 216 11.97 -7.12 9.02
C THR A 216 10.70 -7.19 8.18
N SER A 217 10.40 -6.10 7.49
CA SER A 217 9.33 -6.02 6.48
C SER A 217 7.96 -6.45 7.00
N LEU A 218 7.65 -6.13 8.25
CA LEU A 218 6.32 -6.29 8.83
C LEU A 218 5.37 -5.18 8.34
N SER A 219 4.08 -5.39 8.54
CA SER A 219 3.02 -4.40 8.33
C SER A 219 3.34 -3.08 9.03
N ILE A 220 2.87 -1.97 8.48
CA ILE A 220 2.92 -0.66 9.13
C ILE A 220 2.27 -0.68 10.52
N ILE A 221 1.28 -1.56 10.76
CA ILE A 221 0.67 -1.77 12.08
C ILE A 221 1.76 -2.09 13.12
N ASP A 222 2.70 -2.99 12.76
CA ASP A 222 3.78 -3.33 13.68
C ASP A 222 4.64 -2.11 14.01
N ALA A 223 5.13 -1.39 13.01
CA ALA A 223 5.92 -0.17 13.22
C ALA A 223 5.16 0.88 14.06
N MET A 224 3.84 1.04 13.83
CA MET A 224 2.98 1.95 14.60
C MET A 224 2.80 1.54 16.06
N MET A 225 2.98 0.27 16.41
CA MET A 225 2.96 -0.19 17.79
C MET A 225 4.17 0.32 18.59
N TRP A 226 5.32 0.46 17.92
CA TRP A 226 6.63 0.73 18.58
C TRP A 226 7.17 2.13 18.38
N LEU A 227 6.83 2.79 17.28
CA LEU A 227 7.30 4.14 16.95
C LEU A 227 6.20 5.18 17.17
N SER A 228 6.61 6.36 17.66
CA SER A 228 5.68 7.50 17.70
C SER A 228 5.28 7.93 16.29
N PRO A 229 4.08 8.56 16.11
CA PRO A 229 3.67 9.08 14.81
C PRO A 229 4.72 9.99 14.18
N SER A 230 5.27 10.91 14.95
CA SER A 230 6.31 11.85 14.49
C SER A 230 7.59 11.14 14.04
N LYS A 231 8.05 10.12 14.81
CA LYS A 231 9.25 9.37 14.42
C LYS A 231 9.03 8.52 13.18
N LEU A 232 7.88 7.88 13.06
CA LEU A 232 7.55 7.07 11.90
C LEU A 232 7.35 7.96 10.66
N SER A 233 6.71 9.12 10.79
CA SER A 233 6.58 10.12 9.72
C SER A 233 7.95 10.64 9.27
N GLU A 234 8.85 11.00 10.21
CA GLU A 234 10.23 11.40 9.90
C GLU A 234 10.95 10.34 9.06
N VAL A 235 10.89 9.08 9.49
CA VAL A 235 11.54 7.95 8.79
C VAL A 235 10.97 7.79 7.38
N ILE A 236 9.66 7.86 7.22
CA ILE A 236 8.98 7.73 5.93
C ILE A 236 9.40 8.84 4.96
N HIS A 237 9.69 10.04 5.43
CA HIS A 237 10.09 11.16 4.57
C HIS A 237 11.61 11.23 4.31
N THR A 238 12.45 10.54 5.10
CA THR A 238 13.91 10.72 5.06
C THR A 238 14.71 9.47 4.71
N LYS A 239 14.13 8.26 4.85
CA LYS A 239 14.85 7.00 4.74
C LYS A 239 14.65 6.30 3.39
N TYR A 240 14.63 7.07 2.32
CA TYR A 240 14.61 6.55 0.95
C TYR A 240 15.41 7.45 0.00
N SER A 241 15.74 6.90 -1.15
CA SER A 241 16.28 7.63 -2.30
C SER A 241 15.46 7.34 -3.56
N ILE A 242 15.47 8.27 -4.49
CA ILE A 242 14.83 8.09 -5.79
C ILE A 242 15.92 8.17 -6.84
N ARG A 243 16.02 7.14 -7.67
CA ARG A 243 16.91 7.08 -8.81
C ARG A 243 16.10 7.14 -10.09
N GLN A 244 16.39 8.12 -10.93
CA GLN A 244 15.84 8.18 -12.28
C GLN A 244 16.59 7.16 -13.15
N GLU A 245 15.86 6.37 -13.93
CA GLU A 245 16.45 5.55 -14.97
C GLU A 245 16.80 6.45 -16.16
N ASN A 246 18.08 6.45 -16.52
CA ASN A 246 18.56 7.13 -17.72
C ASN A 246 18.23 6.27 -18.95
N LEU A 247 17.82 6.94 -20.01
CA LEU A 247 17.60 6.41 -21.35
C LEU A 247 18.87 5.84 -21.97
#